data_00b105ba40413309acbba3cdb5cfe1c3
#
_entry.id   00b105ba40413309acbba3cdb5cfe1c3
#
_cell.length_a   1.000
_cell.length_b   1.000
_cell.length_c   1.000
_cell.angle_alpha   90.00
_cell.angle_beta   90.00
_cell.angle_gamma   90.00
#
_symmetry.space_group_name_H-M   'P 1'
#
loop_
_entity.id
_entity.type
_entity.pdbx_description
1 polymer ?
#
loop_
_entity_poly.entity_id
_entity_poly.type
_entity_poly.pdbx_seq_one_letter_code
_entity_poly.pdbx_strand_id
1 'polypeptide(L)'
;MSRFSSAFIKAIPKTDLHLHLDGSLRIDTLIELARSAGVSLPGETAQDLRATVFKDRYASLEEYLRGFSLTTAVMQTEDALYRISYELMMDNAAEGVRYIEARFAPQLLMSERMRFVQVMAAVDRGLRAARDELNARLRPGEPEFEYGIIACAMRFFTADFSPYYRELSKKNASLTPTEIQQLASVELAHDVVALRSDSAVQIVGFDLAGAEKGFPAGDYAEAFALVGKGLLGKTVHAGEAYGAESIFQAITKLHASRIGHGLYLFDADQLQHSEITDRNAYVEDL
;
A
#
# COMPACT_ATOMS: atom_id res chain seq x y z
N MET A 1 -5.15 30.31 -14.71
CA MET A 1 -5.63 29.45 -15.81
C MET A 1 -4.56 28.39 -16.05
N SER A 2 -4.93 27.11 -16.14
CA SER A 2 -3.98 26.03 -16.43
C SER A 2 -3.32 26.25 -17.79
N ARG A 3 -1.99 26.16 -17.86
CA ARG A 3 -1.20 26.33 -19.09
C ARG A 3 -1.45 25.20 -20.10
N PHE A 4 -2.01 24.09 -19.63
CA PHE A 4 -2.26 22.87 -20.41
C PHE A 4 -3.74 22.48 -20.33
N SER A 5 -4.28 21.96 -21.44
CA SER A 5 -5.65 21.44 -21.46
C SER A 5 -5.74 20.08 -20.74
N SER A 6 -6.92 19.75 -20.23
CA SER A 6 -7.18 18.41 -19.63
C SER A 6 -6.91 17.29 -20.63
N ALA A 7 -7.23 17.49 -21.92
CA ALA A 7 -6.95 16.51 -22.96
C ALA A 7 -5.44 16.28 -23.16
N PHE A 8 -4.63 17.34 -23.11
CA PHE A 8 -3.18 17.24 -23.18
C PHE A 8 -2.62 16.50 -21.97
N ILE A 9 -3.05 16.87 -20.75
CA ILE A 9 -2.62 16.20 -19.51
C ILE A 9 -2.98 14.71 -19.54
N LYS A 10 -4.15 14.36 -20.06
CA LYS A 10 -4.59 12.98 -20.20
C LYS A 10 -3.78 12.17 -21.22
N ALA A 11 -3.34 12.83 -22.29
CA ALA A 11 -2.57 12.19 -23.37
C ALA A 11 -1.08 11.98 -23.04
N ILE A 12 -0.52 12.72 -22.09
CA ILE A 12 0.88 12.55 -21.67
C ILE A 12 1.03 11.21 -20.94
N PRO A 13 1.99 10.35 -21.34
CA PRO A 13 2.33 9.16 -20.56
C PRO A 13 2.77 9.53 -19.14
N LYS A 14 2.22 8.84 -18.16
CA LYS A 14 2.48 9.07 -16.73
C LYS A 14 2.88 7.77 -16.04
N THR A 15 3.47 7.89 -14.85
CA THR A 15 3.68 6.79 -13.91
C THR A 15 2.95 7.09 -12.61
N ASP A 16 2.41 6.05 -11.97
CA ASP A 16 1.89 6.14 -10.61
C ASP A 16 2.67 5.18 -9.71
N LEU A 17 3.49 5.74 -8.83
CA LEU A 17 4.42 5.00 -7.97
C LEU A 17 3.91 4.87 -6.54
N HIS A 18 2.73 5.42 -6.22
CA HIS A 18 2.15 5.37 -4.87
C HIS A 18 0.65 5.08 -4.92
N LEU A 19 0.30 3.89 -5.39
CA LEU A 19 -1.07 3.47 -5.70
C LEU A 19 -1.48 2.27 -4.82
N HIS A 20 -2.39 2.49 -3.89
CA HIS A 20 -2.90 1.44 -3.00
C HIS A 20 -3.99 0.61 -3.69
N LEU A 21 -3.75 -0.69 -3.86
CA LEU A 21 -4.74 -1.62 -4.41
C LEU A 21 -6.00 -1.67 -3.54
N ASP A 22 -5.80 -1.79 -2.23
CA ASP A 22 -6.86 -1.86 -1.21
C ASP A 22 -7.56 -0.51 -0.97
N GLY A 23 -7.00 0.60 -1.44
CA GLY A 23 -7.59 1.94 -1.42
C GLY A 23 -8.26 2.37 -2.73
N SER A 24 -8.17 1.58 -3.79
CA SER A 24 -8.53 2.01 -5.15
C SER A 24 -9.67 1.22 -5.79
N LEU A 25 -10.47 0.51 -4.99
CA LEU A 25 -11.62 -0.22 -5.49
C LEU A 25 -12.66 0.74 -6.07
N ARG A 26 -13.21 0.39 -7.23
CA ARG A 26 -14.43 1.03 -7.70
C ARG A 26 -15.54 0.81 -6.69
N ILE A 27 -16.30 1.85 -6.34
CA ILE A 27 -17.34 1.73 -5.31
C ILE A 27 -18.42 0.72 -5.72
N ASP A 28 -18.77 0.66 -7.02
CA ASP A 28 -19.74 -0.32 -7.52
C ASP A 28 -19.22 -1.76 -7.36
N THR A 29 -17.94 -1.99 -7.65
CA THR A 29 -17.27 -3.28 -7.43
C THR A 29 -17.23 -3.64 -5.93
N LEU A 30 -16.96 -2.69 -5.04
CA LEU A 30 -17.04 -2.91 -3.60
C LEU A 30 -18.45 -3.36 -3.17
N ILE A 31 -19.50 -2.70 -3.66
CA ILE A 31 -20.90 -3.05 -3.35
C ILE A 31 -21.26 -4.47 -3.85
N GLU A 32 -20.87 -4.80 -5.08
CA GLU A 32 -21.11 -6.13 -5.67
C GLU A 32 -20.40 -7.24 -4.88
N LEU A 33 -19.10 -7.04 -4.58
CA LEU A 33 -18.31 -7.99 -3.81
C LEU A 33 -18.82 -8.14 -2.37
N ALA A 34 -19.25 -7.04 -1.74
CA ALA A 34 -19.81 -7.07 -0.40
C ALA A 34 -21.10 -7.89 -0.35
N ARG A 35 -22.00 -7.73 -1.32
CA ARG A 35 -23.22 -8.55 -1.44
C ARG A 35 -22.87 -10.03 -1.60
N SER A 36 -21.91 -10.34 -2.47
CA SER A 36 -21.50 -11.72 -2.73
C SER A 36 -20.82 -12.37 -1.52
N ALA A 37 -20.09 -11.60 -0.73
CA ALA A 37 -19.35 -12.06 0.45
C ALA A 37 -20.17 -11.99 1.75
N GLY A 38 -21.38 -11.41 1.73
CA GLY A 38 -22.18 -11.17 2.94
C GLY A 38 -21.59 -10.13 3.88
N VAL A 39 -20.80 -9.20 3.36
CA VAL A 39 -20.17 -8.09 4.12
C VAL A 39 -21.16 -6.92 4.19
N SER A 40 -21.45 -6.45 5.41
CA SER A 40 -22.30 -5.26 5.61
C SER A 40 -21.52 -3.99 5.33
N LEU A 41 -22.07 -3.12 4.48
CA LEU A 41 -21.57 -1.78 4.22
C LEU A 41 -22.42 -0.73 4.94
N PRO A 42 -21.87 0.44 5.29
CA PRO A 42 -22.60 1.53 5.94
C PRO A 42 -23.56 2.29 5.01
N GLY A 43 -23.74 1.83 3.78
CA GLY A 43 -24.66 2.34 2.76
C GLY A 43 -24.85 1.34 1.62
N GLU A 44 -25.97 1.44 0.92
CA GLU A 44 -26.34 0.52 -0.16
C GLU A 44 -25.97 1.03 -1.55
N THR A 45 -25.72 2.33 -1.67
CA THR A 45 -25.41 3.01 -2.93
C THR A 45 -24.04 3.66 -2.91
N ALA A 46 -23.48 3.91 -4.10
CA ALA A 46 -22.23 4.64 -4.22
C ALA A 46 -22.31 6.05 -3.62
N GLN A 47 -23.49 6.70 -3.67
CA GLN A 47 -23.71 8.00 -3.07
C GLN A 47 -23.64 7.94 -1.54
N ASP A 48 -24.24 6.94 -0.91
CA ASP A 48 -24.21 6.76 0.54
C ASP A 48 -22.77 6.52 1.03
N LEU A 49 -22.03 5.67 0.33
CA LEU A 49 -20.64 5.36 0.67
C LEU A 49 -19.71 6.56 0.51
N ARG A 50 -19.92 7.40 -0.51
CA ARG A 50 -19.17 8.67 -0.66
C ARG A 50 -19.50 9.67 0.42
N ALA A 51 -20.75 9.69 0.90
CA ALA A 51 -21.14 10.60 1.98
C ALA A 51 -20.63 10.18 3.35
N THR A 52 -20.42 8.88 3.57
CA THR A 52 -20.12 8.34 4.92
C THR A 52 -18.68 7.88 5.10
N VAL A 53 -18.10 7.23 4.09
CA VAL A 53 -16.77 6.58 4.19
C VAL A 53 -15.77 7.17 3.21
N PHE A 54 -16.09 7.18 1.91
CA PHE A 54 -15.14 7.58 0.85
C PHE A 54 -15.32 9.06 0.51
N LYS A 55 -14.95 9.91 1.45
CA LYS A 55 -15.17 11.36 1.41
C LYS A 55 -14.06 12.06 0.61
N ASP A 56 -14.35 13.28 0.14
CA ASP A 56 -13.35 14.13 -0.51
C ASP A 56 -12.31 14.69 0.49
N ARG A 57 -12.66 14.73 1.79
CA ARG A 57 -11.78 15.22 2.86
C ARG A 57 -12.03 14.44 4.15
N TYR A 58 -10.95 14.19 4.87
CA TYR A 58 -10.93 13.49 6.16
C TYR A 58 -10.37 14.40 7.25
N ALA A 59 -10.84 14.24 8.47
CA ALA A 59 -10.36 15.01 9.62
C ALA A 59 -9.01 14.48 10.15
N SER A 60 -8.71 13.20 9.93
CA SER A 60 -7.46 12.57 10.36
C SER A 60 -7.11 11.36 9.48
N LEU A 61 -5.86 10.89 9.57
CA LEU A 61 -5.42 9.64 8.93
C LEU A 61 -6.25 8.44 9.43
N GLU A 62 -6.57 8.37 10.71
CA GLU A 62 -7.36 7.29 11.28
C GLU A 62 -8.77 7.22 10.70
N GLU A 63 -9.39 8.38 10.43
CA GLU A 63 -10.69 8.43 9.73
C GLU A 63 -10.58 7.89 8.31
N TYR A 64 -9.53 8.28 7.58
CA TYR A 64 -9.24 7.78 6.23
C TYR A 64 -9.03 6.26 6.23
N LEU A 65 -8.24 5.74 7.16
CA LEU A 65 -7.93 4.30 7.25
C LEU A 65 -9.17 3.42 7.54
N ARG A 66 -10.27 3.96 8.04
CA ARG A 66 -11.52 3.19 8.23
C ARG A 66 -12.07 2.62 6.92
N GLY A 67 -11.88 3.31 5.81
CA GLY A 67 -12.28 2.82 4.48
C GLY A 67 -11.62 1.49 4.12
N PHE A 68 -10.37 1.31 4.51
CA PHE A 68 -9.60 0.10 4.21
C PHE A 68 -10.15 -1.15 4.90
N SER A 69 -10.80 -1.03 6.06
CA SER A 69 -11.42 -2.19 6.71
C SER A 69 -12.59 -2.75 5.88
N LEU A 70 -13.30 -1.91 5.13
CA LEU A 70 -14.40 -2.32 4.26
C LEU A 70 -13.87 -2.91 2.94
N THR A 71 -12.87 -2.28 2.35
CA THR A 71 -12.28 -2.76 1.09
C THR A 71 -11.56 -4.08 1.29
N THR A 72 -10.75 -4.23 2.32
CA THR A 72 -10.06 -5.48 2.63
C THR A 72 -11.01 -6.61 2.99
N ALA A 73 -12.17 -6.31 3.62
CA ALA A 73 -13.18 -7.33 3.95
C ALA A 73 -13.75 -8.03 2.70
N VAL A 74 -13.79 -7.38 1.54
CA VAL A 74 -14.27 -7.98 0.28
C VAL A 74 -13.14 -8.56 -0.58
N MET A 75 -11.87 -8.32 -0.24
CA MET A 75 -10.68 -8.79 -0.95
C MET A 75 -10.22 -10.17 -0.47
N GLN A 76 -11.14 -11.06 -0.08
CA GLN A 76 -10.84 -12.31 0.63
C GLN A 76 -10.91 -13.55 -0.29
N THR A 77 -10.93 -13.36 -1.62
CA THR A 77 -10.89 -14.44 -2.61
C THR A 77 -9.97 -14.11 -3.77
N GLU A 78 -9.41 -15.14 -4.43
CA GLU A 78 -8.55 -14.95 -5.61
C GLU A 78 -9.29 -14.22 -6.75
N ASP A 79 -10.59 -14.52 -6.95
CA ASP A 79 -11.40 -13.88 -7.99
C ASP A 79 -11.62 -12.38 -7.70
N ALA A 80 -11.87 -12.02 -6.44
CA ALA A 80 -11.97 -10.61 -6.04
C ALA A 80 -10.64 -9.86 -6.26
N LEU A 81 -9.52 -10.46 -5.86
CA LEU A 81 -8.19 -9.87 -6.06
C LEU A 81 -7.86 -9.72 -7.54
N TYR A 82 -8.13 -10.74 -8.36
CA TYR A 82 -7.96 -10.69 -9.81
C TYR A 82 -8.76 -9.51 -10.40
N ARG A 83 -10.06 -9.43 -10.09
CA ARG A 83 -10.97 -8.41 -10.62
C ARG A 83 -10.51 -7.00 -10.23
N ILE A 84 -10.24 -6.78 -8.95
CA ILE A 84 -9.83 -5.47 -8.43
C ILE A 84 -8.51 -5.01 -9.07
N SER A 85 -7.55 -5.92 -9.19
CA SER A 85 -6.25 -5.62 -9.81
C SER A 85 -6.37 -5.32 -11.30
N TYR A 86 -7.21 -6.05 -12.02
CA TYR A 86 -7.50 -5.78 -13.42
C TYR A 86 -8.15 -4.40 -13.59
N GLU A 87 -9.18 -4.10 -12.79
CA GLU A 87 -9.89 -2.81 -12.84
C GLU A 87 -8.95 -1.64 -12.51
N LEU A 88 -8.07 -1.81 -11.51
CA LEU A 88 -7.07 -0.79 -11.13
C LEU A 88 -6.18 -0.40 -12.31
N MET A 89 -5.63 -1.38 -13.03
CA MET A 89 -4.78 -1.14 -14.21
C MET A 89 -5.56 -0.45 -15.32
N MET A 90 -6.80 -0.89 -15.58
CA MET A 90 -7.67 -0.30 -16.61
C MET A 90 -8.04 1.15 -16.32
N ASP A 91 -8.32 1.49 -15.05
CA ASP A 91 -8.66 2.85 -14.63
C ASP A 91 -7.46 3.79 -14.79
N ASN A 92 -6.28 3.36 -14.37
CA ASN A 92 -5.05 4.12 -14.55
C ASN A 92 -4.71 4.33 -16.04
N ALA A 93 -4.87 3.31 -16.86
CA ALA A 93 -4.68 3.41 -18.30
C ALA A 93 -5.62 4.43 -18.95
N ALA A 94 -6.89 4.48 -18.51
CA ALA A 94 -7.87 5.46 -18.98
C ALA A 94 -7.48 6.91 -18.67
N GLU A 95 -6.61 7.14 -17.68
CA GLU A 95 -6.05 8.44 -17.33
C GLU A 95 -4.70 8.73 -17.99
N GLY A 96 -4.18 7.81 -18.80
CA GLY A 96 -2.90 7.94 -19.52
C GLY A 96 -1.68 7.47 -18.72
N VAL A 97 -1.89 6.76 -17.60
CA VAL A 97 -0.81 6.14 -16.85
C VAL A 97 -0.32 4.91 -17.60
N ARG A 98 0.99 4.76 -17.75
CA ARG A 98 1.65 3.67 -18.48
C ARG A 98 2.42 2.71 -17.59
N TYR A 99 2.76 3.15 -16.38
CA TYR A 99 3.41 2.31 -15.38
C TYR A 99 2.77 2.57 -14.01
N ILE A 100 2.40 1.50 -13.32
CA ILE A 100 1.89 1.56 -11.95
C ILE A 100 2.71 0.69 -11.01
N GLU A 101 2.82 1.13 -9.75
CA GLU A 101 3.28 0.27 -8.66
C GLU A 101 2.15 0.08 -7.66
N ALA A 102 1.40 -1.01 -7.84
CA ALA A 102 0.29 -1.37 -6.97
C ALA A 102 0.81 -1.89 -5.62
N ARG A 103 0.47 -1.19 -4.53
CA ARG A 103 0.86 -1.58 -3.17
C ARG A 103 -0.32 -1.99 -2.33
N PHE A 104 -0.12 -2.93 -1.43
CA PHE A 104 -1.11 -3.39 -0.46
C PHE A 104 -0.44 -4.26 0.62
N ALA A 105 -1.15 -4.51 1.72
CA ALA A 105 -0.69 -5.37 2.80
C ALA A 105 -1.21 -6.81 2.61
N PRO A 106 -0.41 -7.77 2.07
CA PRO A 106 -0.89 -9.13 1.78
C PRO A 106 -1.40 -9.87 3.02
N GLN A 107 -0.80 -9.61 4.17
CA GLN A 107 -1.16 -10.26 5.43
C GLN A 107 -2.57 -9.94 5.93
N LEU A 108 -3.18 -8.83 5.46
CA LEU A 108 -4.60 -8.52 5.68
C LEU A 108 -5.55 -9.45 4.90
N LEU A 109 -5.06 -10.05 3.82
CA LEU A 109 -5.83 -10.84 2.87
C LEU A 109 -5.57 -12.35 3.04
N MET A 110 -4.63 -12.72 3.93
CA MET A 110 -4.26 -14.11 4.17
C MET A 110 -5.26 -14.80 5.11
N SER A 111 -5.57 -16.05 4.76
CA SER A 111 -6.45 -16.93 5.52
C SER A 111 -6.03 -18.39 5.33
N GLU A 112 -6.72 -19.33 5.98
CA GLU A 112 -6.52 -20.77 5.73
C GLU A 112 -6.73 -21.18 4.27
N ARG A 113 -7.58 -20.43 3.55
CA ARG A 113 -7.93 -20.70 2.14
C ARG A 113 -7.05 -19.95 1.14
N MET A 114 -6.39 -18.89 1.57
CA MET A 114 -5.60 -18.02 0.69
C MET A 114 -4.31 -17.61 1.40
N ARG A 115 -3.23 -18.30 1.11
CA ARG A 115 -1.89 -18.02 1.66
C ARG A 115 -1.20 -16.93 0.85
N PHE A 116 -0.07 -16.43 1.34
CA PHE A 116 0.71 -15.36 0.73
C PHE A 116 0.91 -15.52 -0.79
N VAL A 117 1.39 -16.69 -1.22
CA VAL A 117 1.64 -16.97 -2.66
C VAL A 117 0.37 -16.84 -3.50
N GLN A 118 -0.78 -17.30 -2.99
CA GLN A 118 -2.06 -17.22 -3.69
C GLN A 118 -2.57 -15.77 -3.78
N VAL A 119 -2.41 -14.99 -2.70
CA VAL A 119 -2.73 -13.56 -2.69
C VAL A 119 -1.93 -12.83 -3.77
N MET A 120 -0.60 -12.98 -3.75
CA MET A 120 0.29 -12.30 -4.69
C MET A 120 0.06 -12.73 -6.14
N ALA A 121 -0.13 -14.03 -6.37
CA ALA A 121 -0.41 -14.57 -7.70
C ALA A 121 -1.75 -14.11 -8.26
N ALA A 122 -2.79 -13.96 -7.43
CA ALA A 122 -4.10 -13.48 -7.88
C ALA A 122 -4.02 -12.00 -8.33
N VAL A 123 -3.33 -11.16 -7.55
CA VAL A 123 -3.08 -9.76 -7.92
C VAL A 123 -2.27 -9.66 -9.20
N ASP A 124 -1.17 -10.40 -9.30
CA ASP A 124 -0.33 -10.41 -10.51
C ASP A 124 -1.10 -10.87 -11.76
N ARG A 125 -1.93 -11.90 -11.65
CA ARG A 125 -2.77 -12.35 -12.77
C ARG A 125 -3.72 -11.26 -13.25
N GLY A 126 -4.35 -10.50 -12.35
CA GLY A 126 -5.26 -9.40 -12.70
C GLY A 126 -4.54 -8.26 -13.41
N LEU A 127 -3.42 -7.79 -12.86
CA LEU A 127 -2.61 -6.74 -13.46
C LEU A 127 -2.04 -7.17 -14.82
N ARG A 128 -1.54 -8.40 -14.93
CA ARG A 128 -1.00 -8.98 -16.17
C ARG A 128 -2.07 -9.06 -17.27
N ALA A 129 -3.26 -9.55 -16.93
CA ALA A 129 -4.35 -9.65 -17.90
C ALA A 129 -4.74 -8.29 -18.48
N ALA A 130 -4.86 -7.25 -17.61
CA ALA A 130 -5.15 -5.90 -18.06
C ALA A 130 -4.01 -5.31 -18.90
N ARG A 131 -2.75 -5.47 -18.47
CA ARG A 131 -1.57 -5.04 -19.23
C ARG A 131 -1.55 -5.65 -20.62
N ASP A 132 -1.72 -6.96 -20.73
CA ASP A 132 -1.66 -7.69 -22.00
C ASP A 132 -2.78 -7.25 -22.94
N GLU A 133 -4.01 -7.03 -22.41
CA GLU A 133 -5.12 -6.48 -23.17
C GLU A 133 -4.86 -5.06 -23.69
N LEU A 134 -4.29 -4.19 -22.84
CA LEU A 134 -3.95 -2.81 -23.20
C LEU A 134 -2.84 -2.78 -24.24
N ASN A 135 -1.78 -3.57 -24.07
CA ASN A 135 -0.64 -3.63 -24.98
C ASN A 135 -1.04 -4.19 -26.36
N ALA A 136 -1.97 -5.14 -26.43
CA ALA A 136 -2.50 -5.65 -27.70
C ALA A 136 -3.21 -4.58 -28.55
N ARG A 137 -3.60 -3.45 -27.96
CA ARG A 137 -4.32 -2.34 -28.65
C ARG A 137 -3.42 -1.16 -28.99
N LEU A 138 -2.11 -1.22 -28.64
CA LEU A 138 -1.18 -0.13 -28.88
C LEU A 138 -0.90 0.07 -30.35
N ARG A 139 -0.75 1.33 -30.76
CA ARG A 139 -0.25 1.69 -32.07
C ARG A 139 1.29 1.70 -32.08
N PRO A 140 1.93 1.52 -33.22
CA PRO A 140 3.38 1.59 -33.30
C PRO A 140 3.93 2.92 -32.72
N GLY A 141 4.89 2.81 -31.82
CA GLY A 141 5.54 3.95 -31.16
C GLY A 141 4.85 4.46 -29.90
N GLU A 142 3.69 3.90 -29.50
CA GLU A 142 3.13 4.18 -28.18
C GLU A 142 3.89 3.40 -27.09
N PRO A 143 4.14 4.02 -25.91
CA PRO A 143 4.80 3.33 -24.81
C PRO A 143 3.91 2.22 -24.25
N GLU A 144 4.51 1.09 -23.97
CA GLU A 144 3.84 -0.06 -23.37
C GLU A 144 3.34 0.23 -21.96
N PHE A 145 2.30 -0.50 -21.56
CA PHE A 145 1.82 -0.54 -20.20
C PHE A 145 2.63 -1.59 -19.42
N GLU A 146 3.07 -1.19 -18.23
CA GLU A 146 3.78 -2.08 -17.32
C GLU A 146 3.35 -1.83 -15.87
N TYR A 147 3.65 -2.79 -15.00
CA TYR A 147 3.33 -2.70 -13.57
C TYR A 147 4.40 -3.32 -12.69
N GLY A 148 4.37 -2.94 -11.43
CA GLY A 148 5.07 -3.62 -10.34
C GLY A 148 4.15 -3.81 -9.15
N ILE A 149 4.46 -4.77 -8.29
CA ILE A 149 3.76 -5.01 -7.04
C ILE A 149 4.69 -4.67 -5.88
N ILE A 150 4.19 -3.91 -4.91
CA ILE A 150 4.88 -3.59 -3.66
C ILE A 150 4.11 -4.22 -2.50
N ALA A 151 4.77 -5.09 -1.74
CA ALA A 151 4.18 -5.66 -0.53
C ALA A 151 4.41 -4.73 0.67
N CYS A 152 3.33 -4.36 1.37
CA CYS A 152 3.39 -3.49 2.53
C CYS A 152 3.40 -4.27 3.84
N ALA A 153 4.41 -4.06 4.68
CA ALA A 153 4.35 -4.38 6.09
C ALA A 153 3.50 -3.34 6.82
N MET A 154 2.75 -3.77 7.83
CA MET A 154 1.90 -2.87 8.62
C MET A 154 2.63 -2.41 9.88
N ARG A 155 2.66 -1.09 10.11
CA ARG A 155 3.19 -0.50 11.36
C ARG A 155 2.37 -0.89 12.57
N PHE A 156 1.07 -1.00 12.38
CA PHE A 156 0.11 -1.34 13.43
C PHE A 156 -0.95 -2.30 12.90
N PHE A 157 -1.24 -3.30 13.72
CA PHE A 157 -2.39 -4.17 13.55
C PHE A 157 -2.81 -4.75 14.91
N THR A 158 -4.03 -5.27 14.96
CA THR A 158 -4.53 -6.12 16.04
C THR A 158 -4.85 -7.51 15.51
N ALA A 159 -5.09 -8.45 16.39
CA ALA A 159 -5.50 -9.81 16.03
C ALA A 159 -6.79 -9.86 15.19
N ASP A 160 -7.60 -8.80 15.22
CA ASP A 160 -8.86 -8.76 14.50
C ASP A 160 -8.72 -8.28 13.04
N PHE A 161 -7.55 -7.79 12.64
CA PHE A 161 -7.34 -7.28 11.28
C PHE A 161 -7.39 -8.37 10.21
N SER A 162 -6.91 -9.59 10.54
CA SER A 162 -7.04 -10.75 9.64
C SER A 162 -6.89 -12.08 10.38
N PRO A 163 -7.28 -13.20 9.76
CA PRO A 163 -7.00 -14.54 10.30
C PRO A 163 -5.50 -14.79 10.52
N TYR A 164 -4.64 -14.28 9.62
CA TYR A 164 -3.18 -14.38 9.77
C TYR A 164 -2.70 -13.70 11.06
N TYR A 165 -3.07 -12.45 11.29
CA TYR A 165 -2.63 -11.73 12.50
C TYR A 165 -3.19 -12.33 13.78
N ARG A 166 -4.40 -12.89 13.73
CA ARG A 166 -4.98 -13.62 14.85
C ARG A 166 -4.15 -14.86 15.24
N GLU A 167 -3.78 -15.67 14.26
CA GLU A 167 -2.97 -16.85 14.49
C GLU A 167 -1.54 -16.49 14.91
N LEU A 168 -0.94 -15.48 14.33
CA LEU A 168 0.38 -14.97 14.71
C LEU A 168 0.40 -14.52 16.18
N SER A 169 -0.57 -13.70 16.58
CA SER A 169 -0.68 -13.20 17.96
C SER A 169 -0.94 -14.33 18.94
N LYS A 170 -1.78 -15.32 18.59
CA LYS A 170 -2.06 -16.48 19.41
C LYS A 170 -0.84 -17.37 19.63
N LYS A 171 -0.08 -17.63 18.56
CA LYS A 171 1.16 -18.44 18.63
C LYS A 171 2.26 -17.75 19.44
N ASN A 172 2.26 -16.44 19.47
CA ASN A 172 3.30 -15.62 20.11
C ASN A 172 2.76 -14.79 21.29
N ALA A 173 1.85 -15.36 22.07
CA ALA A 173 1.16 -14.68 23.17
C ALA A 173 2.09 -14.15 24.31
N SER A 174 3.34 -14.59 24.35
CA SER A 174 4.35 -14.08 25.29
C SER A 174 5.07 -12.82 24.82
N LEU A 175 4.96 -12.46 23.53
CA LEU A 175 5.57 -11.28 22.96
C LEU A 175 4.68 -10.05 23.18
N THR A 176 5.32 -8.90 23.24
CA THR A 176 4.65 -7.60 23.23
C THR A 176 4.00 -7.33 21.88
N PRO A 177 3.01 -6.42 21.78
CA PRO A 177 2.42 -6.03 20.50
C PRO A 177 3.47 -5.56 19.47
N THR A 178 4.46 -4.77 19.90
CA THR A 178 5.55 -4.30 19.04
C THR A 178 6.39 -5.45 18.49
N GLU A 179 6.77 -6.41 19.34
CA GLU A 179 7.53 -7.59 18.90
C GLU A 179 6.73 -8.44 17.90
N ILE A 180 5.41 -8.55 18.07
CA ILE A 180 4.54 -9.27 17.11
C ILE A 180 4.49 -8.52 15.78
N GLN A 181 4.44 -7.17 15.79
CA GLN A 181 4.46 -6.34 14.58
C GLN A 181 5.78 -6.47 13.84
N GLN A 182 6.90 -6.46 14.56
CA GLN A 182 8.24 -6.71 14.00
C GLN A 182 8.32 -8.12 13.38
N LEU A 183 7.88 -9.14 14.11
CA LEU A 183 7.85 -10.53 13.62
C LEU A 183 7.05 -10.65 12.32
N ALA A 184 5.84 -10.06 12.26
CA ALA A 184 5.02 -10.08 11.06
C ALA A 184 5.74 -9.45 9.86
N SER A 185 6.46 -8.34 10.08
CA SER A 185 7.21 -7.66 9.02
C SER A 185 8.39 -8.51 8.51
N VAL A 186 9.06 -9.23 9.40
CA VAL A 186 10.18 -10.14 9.07
C VAL A 186 9.66 -11.36 8.29
N GLU A 187 8.55 -11.97 8.72
CA GLU A 187 7.90 -13.06 7.97
C GLU A 187 7.52 -12.61 6.57
N LEU A 188 6.89 -11.42 6.44
CA LEU A 188 6.55 -10.87 5.13
C LEU A 188 7.78 -10.64 4.24
N ALA A 189 8.87 -10.12 4.81
CA ALA A 189 10.11 -9.88 4.07
C ALA A 189 10.70 -11.19 3.53
N HIS A 190 10.70 -12.26 4.32
CA HIS A 190 11.13 -13.59 3.88
C HIS A 190 10.26 -14.13 2.74
N ASP A 191 8.93 -14.06 2.89
CA ASP A 191 7.99 -14.53 1.88
C ASP A 191 8.14 -13.77 0.55
N VAL A 192 8.31 -12.45 0.62
CA VAL A 192 8.49 -11.58 -0.55
C VAL A 192 9.79 -11.90 -1.29
N VAL A 193 10.91 -12.04 -0.56
CA VAL A 193 12.21 -12.37 -1.16
C VAL A 193 12.17 -13.77 -1.80
N ALA A 194 11.59 -14.75 -1.12
CA ALA A 194 11.44 -16.11 -1.63
C ALA A 194 10.57 -16.13 -2.89
N LEU A 195 9.37 -15.53 -2.84
CA LEU A 195 8.45 -15.54 -3.99
C LEU A 195 9.04 -14.85 -5.21
N ARG A 196 9.77 -13.73 -5.03
CA ARG A 196 10.44 -13.05 -6.14
C ARG A 196 11.48 -13.94 -6.83
N SER A 197 12.21 -14.73 -6.05
CA SER A 197 13.24 -15.64 -6.60
C SER A 197 12.65 -16.84 -7.33
N ASP A 198 11.50 -17.33 -6.87
CA ASP A 198 10.94 -18.61 -7.27
C ASP A 198 9.77 -18.50 -8.26
N SER A 199 9.35 -17.30 -8.61
CA SER A 199 8.15 -17.10 -9.43
C SER A 199 8.27 -15.95 -10.44
N ALA A 200 7.29 -15.90 -11.37
CA ALA A 200 7.15 -14.82 -12.35
C ALA A 200 6.31 -13.63 -11.85
N VAL A 201 5.94 -13.60 -10.57
CA VAL A 201 5.19 -12.48 -9.96
C VAL A 201 6.06 -11.21 -9.95
N GLN A 202 5.52 -10.12 -10.45
CA GLN A 202 6.25 -8.85 -10.67
C GLN A 202 6.42 -8.05 -9.38
N ILE A 203 7.13 -8.60 -8.39
CA ILE A 203 7.43 -7.88 -7.14
C ILE A 203 8.61 -6.95 -7.35
N VAL A 204 8.39 -5.65 -7.20
CA VAL A 204 9.41 -4.61 -7.41
C VAL A 204 9.87 -3.93 -6.12
N GLY A 205 9.09 -4.06 -5.03
CA GLY A 205 9.44 -3.38 -3.80
C GLY A 205 8.74 -3.91 -2.55
N PHE A 206 9.19 -3.36 -1.43
CA PHE A 206 8.68 -3.58 -0.09
C PHE A 206 8.44 -2.23 0.56
N ASP A 207 7.34 -2.09 1.30
CA ASP A 207 6.91 -0.85 1.93
C ASP A 207 6.58 -1.04 3.41
N LEU A 208 6.55 0.05 4.15
CA LEU A 208 6.03 0.12 5.51
C LEU A 208 4.88 1.11 5.53
N ALA A 209 3.67 0.66 5.85
CA ALA A 209 2.44 1.44 5.79
C ALA A 209 1.60 1.35 7.08
N GLY A 210 0.51 2.09 7.14
CA GLY A 210 -0.42 2.16 8.27
C GLY A 210 -0.11 3.29 9.24
N ALA A 211 -0.67 3.24 10.46
CA ALA A 211 -0.58 4.31 11.44
C ALA A 211 0.88 4.70 11.73
N GLU A 212 1.24 5.94 11.42
CA GLU A 212 2.63 6.41 11.54
C GLU A 212 2.98 6.87 12.95
N LYS A 213 2.06 7.62 13.57
CA LYS A 213 2.27 8.22 14.88
C LYS A 213 2.30 7.15 15.98
N GLY A 214 3.40 7.10 16.74
CA GLY A 214 3.60 6.11 17.81
C GLY A 214 4.21 4.77 17.35
N PHE A 215 4.47 4.61 16.03
CA PHE A 215 5.05 3.40 15.43
C PHE A 215 6.27 3.76 14.58
N PRO A 216 7.43 3.98 15.21
CA PRO A 216 8.62 4.47 14.54
C PRO A 216 9.13 3.50 13.48
N ALA A 217 9.58 4.03 12.34
CA ALA A 217 10.07 3.22 11.23
C ALA A 217 11.28 2.35 11.61
N GLY A 218 12.12 2.83 12.51
CA GLY A 218 13.32 2.12 12.98
C GLY A 218 13.06 0.74 13.56
N ASP A 219 11.88 0.47 14.10
CA ASP A 219 11.48 -0.82 14.67
C ASP A 219 11.42 -1.95 13.62
N TYR A 220 11.38 -1.62 12.34
CA TYR A 220 11.25 -2.56 11.21
C TYR A 220 12.57 -2.78 10.46
N ALA A 221 13.70 -2.34 11.02
CA ALA A 221 15.00 -2.37 10.35
C ALA A 221 15.42 -3.80 9.90
N GLU A 222 15.08 -4.83 10.67
CA GLU A 222 15.41 -6.22 10.33
C GLU A 222 14.72 -6.67 9.03
N ALA A 223 13.43 -6.43 8.89
CA ALA A 223 12.68 -6.75 7.67
C ALA A 223 13.27 -6.03 6.44
N PHE A 224 13.59 -4.75 6.58
CA PHE A 224 14.17 -3.95 5.50
C PHE A 224 15.62 -4.36 5.16
N ALA A 225 16.37 -4.86 6.12
CA ALA A 225 17.71 -5.43 5.87
C ALA A 225 17.61 -6.74 5.05
N LEU A 226 16.63 -7.60 5.35
CA LEU A 226 16.35 -8.83 4.58
C LEU A 226 15.98 -8.51 3.14
N VAL A 227 15.04 -7.58 2.95
CA VAL A 227 14.61 -7.11 1.63
C VAL A 227 15.77 -6.53 0.82
N GLY A 228 16.65 -5.75 1.49
CA GLY A 228 17.85 -5.21 0.88
C GLY A 228 18.83 -6.27 0.39
N LYS A 229 18.99 -7.38 1.13
CA LYS A 229 19.77 -8.54 0.68
C LYS A 229 19.15 -9.21 -0.55
N GLY A 230 17.82 -9.18 -0.67
CA GLY A 230 17.09 -9.66 -1.84
C GLY A 230 17.11 -8.69 -3.03
N LEU A 231 17.82 -7.57 -2.97
CA LEU A 231 17.90 -6.53 -4.03
C LEU A 231 16.52 -5.97 -4.45
N LEU A 232 15.58 -5.89 -3.53
CA LEU A 232 14.28 -5.27 -3.74
C LEU A 232 14.33 -3.77 -3.46
N GLY A 233 13.51 -3.00 -4.19
CA GLY A 233 13.26 -1.60 -3.88
C GLY A 233 12.64 -1.43 -2.51
N LYS A 234 13.01 -0.36 -1.79
CA LYS A 234 12.49 -0.05 -0.46
C LYS A 234 11.83 1.31 -0.47
N THR A 235 10.56 1.35 -0.13
CA THR A 235 9.78 2.57 0.06
C THR A 235 9.19 2.58 1.47
N VAL A 236 8.92 3.76 2.01
CA VAL A 236 8.38 3.89 3.36
C VAL A 236 7.38 5.04 3.38
N HIS A 237 6.16 4.80 3.87
CA HIS A 237 5.27 5.89 4.24
C HIS A 237 5.89 6.65 5.40
N ALA A 238 6.30 7.88 5.18
CA ALA A 238 6.91 8.71 6.19
C ALA A 238 6.61 10.19 5.94
N GLY A 239 6.34 10.93 7.01
CA GLY A 239 5.94 12.33 6.93
C GLY A 239 4.53 12.54 6.39
N GLU A 240 3.63 11.60 6.57
CA GLU A 240 2.19 11.71 6.26
C GLU A 240 1.39 12.24 7.46
N ALA A 241 1.63 11.68 8.63
CA ALA A 241 0.98 12.06 9.90
C ALA A 241 1.98 12.30 11.04
N TYR A 242 3.29 12.28 10.72
CA TYR A 242 4.39 12.52 11.63
C TYR A 242 5.45 13.36 10.92
N GLY A 243 6.32 14.02 11.71
CA GLY A 243 7.28 14.98 11.18
C GLY A 243 8.52 14.39 10.50
N ALA A 244 9.49 15.26 10.28
CA ALA A 244 10.76 14.96 9.63
C ALA A 244 11.54 13.79 10.26
N GLU A 245 11.37 13.52 11.56
CA GLU A 245 11.97 12.37 12.25
C GLU A 245 11.56 11.02 11.64
N SER A 246 10.31 10.86 11.20
CA SER A 246 9.86 9.64 10.53
C SER A 246 10.57 9.44 9.20
N ILE A 247 10.77 10.53 8.44
CA ILE A 247 11.50 10.54 7.18
C ILE A 247 12.98 10.21 7.44
N PHE A 248 13.58 10.83 8.46
CA PHE A 248 14.96 10.56 8.86
C PHE A 248 15.18 9.09 9.21
N GLN A 249 14.28 8.48 10.00
CA GLN A 249 14.37 7.05 10.32
C GLN A 249 14.18 6.16 9.08
N ALA A 250 13.27 6.50 8.18
CA ALA A 250 13.08 5.77 6.94
C ALA A 250 14.37 5.74 6.09
N ILE A 251 15.09 6.87 6.01
CA ILE A 251 16.35 6.98 5.28
C ILE A 251 17.48 6.26 6.01
N THR A 252 17.71 6.58 7.28
CA THR A 252 18.92 6.17 8.01
C THR A 252 18.83 4.77 8.61
N LYS A 253 17.64 4.29 9.00
CA LYS A 253 17.42 2.99 9.64
C LYS A 253 16.94 1.93 8.66
N LEU A 254 16.05 2.30 7.74
CA LEU A 254 15.50 1.37 6.77
C LEU A 254 16.22 1.41 5.42
N HIS A 255 17.06 2.41 5.20
CA HIS A 255 17.74 2.67 3.92
C HIS A 255 16.71 2.71 2.76
N ALA A 256 15.62 3.44 2.97
CA ALA A 256 14.60 3.64 1.97
C ALA A 256 15.17 4.35 0.72
N SER A 257 14.88 3.84 -0.45
CA SER A 257 15.24 4.48 -1.72
C SER A 257 14.19 5.50 -2.17
N ARG A 258 12.98 5.43 -1.62
CA ARG A 258 11.87 6.38 -1.83
C ARG A 258 11.10 6.59 -0.55
N ILE A 259 10.58 7.79 -0.38
CA ILE A 259 9.67 8.18 0.71
C ILE A 259 8.27 8.34 0.10
N GLY A 260 7.29 7.67 0.69
CA GLY A 260 5.89 7.94 0.46
C GLY A 260 5.47 9.17 1.26
N HIS A 261 4.74 10.09 0.64
CA HIS A 261 4.27 11.38 1.18
C HIS A 261 5.35 12.44 1.39
N GLY A 262 6.12 12.39 2.49
CA GLY A 262 7.12 13.42 2.81
C GLY A 262 6.53 14.82 3.08
N LEU A 263 5.22 14.90 3.40
CA LEU A 263 4.47 16.16 3.50
C LEU A 263 5.03 17.10 4.56
N TYR A 264 5.49 16.53 5.68
CA TYR A 264 5.96 17.29 6.85
C TYR A 264 7.48 17.36 6.95
N LEU A 265 8.20 17.21 5.82
CA LEU A 265 9.67 17.28 5.82
C LEU A 265 10.20 18.62 6.35
N PHE A 266 9.55 19.72 5.98
CA PHE A 266 9.93 21.09 6.36
C PHE A 266 9.06 21.68 7.47
N ASP A 267 8.25 20.88 8.15
CA ASP A 267 7.35 21.35 9.21
C ASP A 267 8.00 21.15 10.58
N ALA A 268 8.68 22.20 11.07
CA ALA A 268 9.33 22.20 12.38
C ALA A 268 8.35 22.03 13.56
N ASP A 269 7.07 22.36 13.38
CA ASP A 269 6.05 22.21 14.44
C ASP A 269 5.65 20.74 14.63
N GLN A 270 5.88 19.88 13.65
CA GLN A 270 5.64 18.44 13.74
C GLN A 270 6.78 17.66 14.43
N LEU A 271 7.91 18.30 14.74
CA LEU A 271 8.99 17.67 15.50
C LEU A 271 8.56 17.45 16.96
N GLN A 272 8.54 16.19 17.40
CA GLN A 272 8.10 15.82 18.75
C GLN A 272 9.25 15.45 19.69
N HIS A 273 10.48 15.44 19.21
CA HIS A 273 11.64 15.06 20.02
C HIS A 273 12.06 16.19 20.97
N SER A 274 11.96 15.94 22.27
CA SER A 274 12.25 16.95 23.32
C SER A 274 13.72 17.40 23.38
N GLU A 275 14.63 16.61 22.79
CA GLU A 275 16.07 16.89 22.76
C GLU A 275 16.48 17.84 21.63
N ILE A 276 15.59 18.07 20.65
CA ILE A 276 15.85 19.00 19.55
C ILE A 276 15.55 20.41 20.03
N THR A 277 16.61 21.17 20.35
CA THR A 277 16.49 22.53 20.87
C THR A 277 16.27 23.58 19.79
N ASP A 278 16.85 23.38 18.61
CA ASP A 278 16.61 24.20 17.41
C ASP A 278 15.96 23.36 16.33
N ARG A 279 14.62 23.43 16.27
CA ARG A 279 13.82 22.65 15.34
C ARG A 279 13.99 23.09 13.89
N ASN A 280 14.20 24.38 13.65
CA ASN A 280 14.39 24.89 12.30
C ASN A 280 15.73 24.44 11.74
N ALA A 281 16.82 24.58 12.52
CA ALA A 281 18.13 24.08 12.11
C ALA A 281 18.10 22.57 11.85
N TYR A 282 17.43 21.78 12.70
CA TYR A 282 17.28 20.35 12.47
C TYR A 282 16.58 20.00 11.14
N VAL A 283 15.52 20.72 10.81
CA VAL A 283 14.78 20.52 9.54
C VAL A 283 15.60 20.98 8.34
N GLU A 284 16.41 22.05 8.48
CA GLU A 284 17.32 22.51 7.42
C GLU A 284 18.48 21.55 7.16
N ASP A 285 18.91 20.80 8.18
CA ASP A 285 20.01 19.82 8.09
C ASP A 285 19.57 18.47 7.50
N LEU A 286 18.26 18.19 7.43
CA LEU A 286 17.67 16.98 6.82
C LEU A 286 17.60 17.06 5.30
#